data_973b957545ca612ffbaa9d23021f0b9e
#
_entry.id   973b957545ca612ffbaa9d23021f0b9e
#
_cell.length_a   1.000
_cell.length_b   1.000
_cell.length_c   1.000
_cell.angle_alpha   90.00
_cell.angle_beta   90.00
_cell.angle_gamma   90.00
#
_symmetry.space_group_name_H-M   'P 1'
#
loop_
_entity.id
_entity.type
_entity.pdbx_description
1 polymer ?
#
loop_
_entity_poly.entity_id
_entity_poly.type
_entity_poly.pdbx_seq_one_letter_code
_entity_poly.pdbx_strand_id
1 'polypeptide(L)'
;MASNARNGRPYRRLVAALKRRGDPCWLCGHAIPPGLDVRHPLSFTLDHVVPLSRGGSLLDPANARSAHRRCNSAKGNRTTLPSLRTSRRW
;
A
#
# COMPACT_ATOMS: atom_id res chain seq x y z
N MET A 1 15.83 -14.56 9.86
CA MET A 1 14.56 -14.58 9.81
C MET A 1 13.89 -13.78 8.83
N ALA A 2 13.21 -14.44 8.08
CA ALA A 2 12.47 -13.82 7.00
C ALA A 2 11.50 -12.79 7.47
N SER A 3 11.09 -12.89 8.70
CA SER A 3 10.09 -11.97 9.22
C SER A 3 10.55 -10.52 9.18
N ASN A 4 11.84 -10.27 9.01
CA ASN A 4 12.33 -8.91 9.01
C ASN A 4 12.40 -8.27 7.63
N ALA A 5 11.88 -8.92 6.62
CA ALA A 5 11.99 -8.39 5.27
C ALA A 5 11.39 -6.98 5.16
N ARG A 6 10.29 -6.71 5.85
CA ARG A 6 9.65 -5.40 5.81
C ARG A 6 10.40 -4.35 6.60
N ASN A 7 11.33 -4.76 7.44
CA ASN A 7 12.11 -3.83 8.23
C ASN A 7 13.52 -3.66 7.66
N GLY A 8 13.83 -4.34 6.57
CA GLY A 8 15.15 -4.26 5.98
C GLY A 8 15.35 -2.99 5.19
N ARG A 9 16.63 -2.72 4.86
CA ARG A 9 16.96 -1.54 4.08
C ARG A 9 16.31 -1.50 2.71
N PRO A 10 16.26 -2.61 1.96
CA PRO A 10 15.62 -2.54 0.64
C PRO A 10 14.17 -2.12 0.73
N TYR A 11 13.45 -2.62 1.71
CA TYR A 11 12.06 -2.24 1.88
C TYR A 11 11.94 -0.77 2.27
N ARG A 12 12.78 -0.30 3.19
CA ARG A 12 12.76 1.09 3.61
C ARG A 12 13.11 2.03 2.47
N ARG A 13 14.03 1.62 1.59
CA ARG A 13 14.35 2.42 0.41
C ARG A 13 13.17 2.52 -0.53
N LEU A 14 12.46 1.42 -0.71
CA LEU A 14 11.28 1.42 -1.56
C LEU A 14 10.21 2.34 -1.00
N VAL A 15 9.97 2.29 0.29
CA VAL A 15 9.00 3.17 0.95
C VAL A 15 9.42 4.63 0.77
N ALA A 16 10.70 4.94 1.00
CA ALA A 16 11.18 6.31 0.87
C ALA A 16 11.05 6.83 -0.56
N ALA A 17 11.35 5.98 -1.53
CA ALA A 17 11.23 6.36 -2.92
C ALA A 17 9.78 6.66 -3.29
N LEU A 18 8.87 5.83 -2.81
CA LEU A 18 7.45 6.02 -3.06
C LEU A 18 6.96 7.31 -2.45
N LYS A 19 7.37 7.60 -1.21
CA LYS A 19 6.99 8.84 -0.55
C LYS A 19 7.49 10.06 -1.33
N ARG A 20 8.71 9.99 -1.85
CA ARG A 20 9.27 11.13 -2.58
C ARG A 20 8.52 11.40 -3.88
N ARG A 21 7.92 10.39 -4.47
CA ARG A 21 7.15 10.60 -5.70
C ARG A 21 5.89 11.40 -5.46
N GLY A 22 5.34 11.31 -4.25
CA GLY A 22 4.15 12.08 -3.94
C GLY A 22 2.90 11.65 -4.68
N ASP A 23 2.82 10.39 -5.07
CA ASP A 23 1.65 9.89 -5.80
C ASP A 23 0.42 9.94 -4.91
N PRO A 24 -0.75 10.14 -5.49
CA PRO A 24 -1.99 10.03 -4.72
C PRO A 24 -2.27 8.58 -4.35
N CYS A 25 -3.22 8.41 -3.44
CA CYS A 25 -3.66 7.07 -3.05
C CYS A 25 -4.23 6.35 -4.27
N TRP A 26 -3.69 5.18 -4.57
CA TRP A 26 -4.12 4.46 -5.75
C TRP A 26 -5.49 3.81 -5.57
N LEU A 27 -5.98 3.75 -4.34
CA LEU A 27 -7.27 3.12 -4.05
C LEU A 27 -8.43 4.11 -4.11
N CYS A 28 -8.23 5.35 -3.67
CA CYS A 28 -9.29 6.35 -3.68
C CYS A 28 -8.99 7.56 -4.57
N GLY A 29 -7.77 7.72 -5.02
CA GLY A 29 -7.40 8.79 -5.94
C GLY A 29 -7.12 10.13 -5.31
N HIS A 30 -7.23 10.26 -3.99
CA HIS A 30 -6.98 11.53 -3.33
C HIS A 30 -5.53 11.63 -2.85
N ALA A 31 -5.06 12.87 -2.72
CA ALA A 31 -3.70 13.11 -2.26
C ALA A 31 -3.49 12.55 -0.87
N ILE A 32 -2.25 12.15 -0.60
CA ILE A 32 -1.84 11.66 0.71
C ILE A 32 -1.04 12.77 1.38
N PRO A 33 -1.58 13.42 2.43
CA PRO A 33 -0.87 14.51 3.08
C PRO A 33 0.45 14.02 3.70
N PRO A 34 1.54 14.74 3.53
CA PRO A 34 2.80 14.37 4.16
C PRO A 34 2.80 14.75 5.63
N GLY A 35 3.70 14.14 6.39
CA GLY A 35 3.93 14.57 7.74
C GLY A 35 2.93 14.13 8.79
N LEU A 36 1.99 13.29 8.42
CA LEU A 36 1.03 12.78 9.39
C LEU A 36 1.64 11.69 10.25
N ASP A 37 1.13 11.56 11.48
CA ASP A 37 1.50 10.45 12.34
C ASP A 37 1.21 9.14 11.61
N VAL A 38 2.08 8.16 11.80
CA VAL A 38 1.94 6.88 11.09
C VAL A 38 0.62 6.19 11.38
N ARG A 39 -0.02 6.51 12.50
CA ARG A 39 -1.29 5.90 12.86
C ARG A 39 -2.49 6.68 12.35
N HIS A 40 -2.25 7.86 11.76
CA HIS A 40 -3.35 8.64 11.21
C HIS A 40 -4.00 7.90 10.05
N PRO A 41 -5.35 7.88 9.95
CA PRO A 41 -6.02 7.16 8.88
C PRO A 41 -5.63 7.59 7.48
N LEU A 42 -5.21 8.84 7.32
CA LEU A 42 -4.84 9.37 6.01
C LEU A 42 -3.33 9.35 5.77
N SER A 43 -2.58 8.72 6.67
CA SER A 43 -1.13 8.68 6.51
C SER A 43 -0.74 7.76 5.35
N PHE A 44 0.48 7.97 4.87
CA PHE A 44 1.04 7.15 3.81
C PHE A 44 1.26 5.73 4.27
N THR A 45 0.93 4.77 3.40
CA THR A 45 1.37 3.39 3.54
C THR A 45 1.76 2.87 2.17
N LEU A 46 2.65 1.89 2.16
CA LEU A 46 2.98 1.19 0.92
C LEU A 46 2.05 0.00 0.79
N ASP A 47 1.33 -0.06 -0.31
CA ASP A 47 0.44 -1.16 -0.60
C ASP A 47 0.99 -1.97 -1.77
N HIS A 48 0.62 -3.21 -1.86
CA HIS A 48 1.02 -4.08 -2.96
C HIS A 48 -0.17 -4.38 -3.86
N VAL A 49 0.06 -4.26 -5.17
CA VAL A 49 -0.99 -4.58 -6.15
C VAL A 49 -1.40 -6.03 -6.00
N VAL A 50 -0.40 -6.92 -5.98
CA VAL A 50 -0.65 -8.33 -5.70
C VAL A 50 -0.22 -8.57 -4.26
N PRO A 51 -1.14 -8.98 -3.39
CA PRO A 51 -0.79 -9.20 -1.99
C PRO A 51 0.32 -10.23 -1.82
N LEU A 52 1.14 -10.04 -0.80
CA LEU A 52 2.22 -10.97 -0.53
C LEU A 52 1.71 -12.37 -0.29
N SER A 53 0.55 -12.49 0.34
CA SER A 53 -0.06 -13.79 0.60
C SER A 53 -0.48 -14.51 -0.69
N ARG A 54 -0.54 -13.78 -1.78
CA ARG A 54 -0.89 -14.35 -3.08
C ARG A 54 0.29 -14.39 -4.03
N GLY A 55 1.49 -14.32 -3.49
CA GLY A 55 2.70 -14.42 -4.31
C GLY A 55 3.22 -13.11 -4.83
N GLY A 56 2.68 -11.99 -4.37
CA GLY A 56 3.19 -10.70 -4.80
C GLY A 56 4.59 -10.44 -4.28
N SER A 57 5.37 -9.68 -5.03
CA SER A 57 6.73 -9.35 -4.65
C SER A 57 6.74 -8.23 -3.61
N LEU A 58 7.49 -8.41 -2.56
CA LEU A 58 7.65 -7.39 -1.52
C LEU A 58 8.39 -6.17 -2.03
N LEU A 59 9.41 -6.38 -2.86
CA LEU A 59 10.36 -5.32 -3.21
C LEU A 59 10.27 -4.83 -4.64
N ASP A 60 9.40 -5.38 -5.45
CA ASP A 60 9.28 -4.97 -6.83
C ASP A 60 8.55 -3.62 -6.88
N PRO A 61 9.18 -2.55 -7.37
CA PRO A 61 8.51 -1.26 -7.47
C PRO A 61 7.23 -1.31 -8.30
N ALA A 62 7.16 -2.19 -9.27
CA ALA A 62 5.96 -2.32 -10.09
C ALA A 62 4.77 -2.86 -9.30
N ASN A 63 5.05 -3.53 -8.19
CA ASN A 63 4.01 -4.07 -7.32
C ASN A 63 3.72 -3.16 -6.12
N ALA A 64 4.35 -2.00 -6.05
CA ALA A 64 4.22 -1.11 -4.91
C ALA A 64 3.44 0.14 -5.28
N ARG A 65 2.52 0.53 -4.41
CA ARG A 65 1.68 1.71 -4.63
C ARG A 65 1.54 2.48 -3.34
N SER A 66 1.36 3.80 -3.49
CA SER A 66 1.05 4.66 -2.35
C SER A 66 -0.41 4.56 -2.00
N ALA A 67 -0.74 4.51 -0.73
CA ALA A 67 -2.13 4.41 -0.30
C ALA A 67 -2.30 5.07 1.06
N HIS A 68 -3.51 5.54 1.33
CA HIS A 68 -3.86 5.95 2.68
C HIS A 68 -3.94 4.73 3.58
N ARG A 69 -3.55 4.91 4.84
CA ARG A 69 -3.61 3.83 5.80
C ARG A 69 -4.99 3.20 5.87
N ARG A 70 -6.03 4.04 5.95
CA ARG A 70 -7.40 3.53 6.04
C ARG A 70 -7.82 2.77 4.78
N CYS A 71 -7.39 3.24 3.62
CA CYS A 71 -7.73 2.57 2.37
C CYS A 71 -7.06 1.22 2.27
N ASN A 72 -5.79 1.17 2.68
CA ASN A 72 -5.04 -0.06 2.68
C ASN A 72 -5.64 -1.07 3.67
N SER A 73 -6.02 -0.61 4.85
CA SER A 73 -6.65 -1.47 5.85
C SER A 73 -7.97 -2.03 5.33
N ALA A 74 -8.76 -1.20 4.68
CA ALA A 74 -10.05 -1.64 4.16
C ALA A 74 -9.87 -2.66 3.03
N LYS A 75 -8.81 -2.50 2.25
CA LYS A 75 -8.52 -3.44 1.18
C LYS A 75 -8.13 -4.81 1.73
N GLY A 76 -7.36 -4.80 2.81
CA GLY A 76 -6.89 -6.05 3.40
C GLY A 76 -6.10 -6.88 2.40
N ASN A 77 -6.44 -8.15 2.28
CA ASN A 77 -5.76 -9.06 1.38
C ASN A 77 -6.44 -9.20 0.03
N ARG A 78 -7.50 -8.45 -0.21
CA ARG A 78 -8.21 -8.59 -1.46
C ARG A 78 -7.35 -8.03 -2.60
N THR A 79 -7.46 -8.65 -3.75
CA THR A 79 -6.91 -8.05 -4.94
C THR A 79 -7.80 -6.89 -5.31
N THR A 80 -7.31 -6.02 -6.16
CA THR A 80 -8.07 -4.84 -6.47
C THR A 80 -9.05 -5.00 -7.59
N LEU A 81 -9.47 -6.18 -7.84
CA LEU A 81 -10.50 -6.35 -8.83
C LEU A 81 -11.79 -5.84 -8.26
N PRO A 82 -12.35 -4.87 -8.87
CA PRO A 82 -13.51 -4.24 -8.29
C PRO A 82 -14.71 -5.11 -8.38
N SER A 83 -14.82 -5.79 -9.29
CA SER A 83 -16.02 -6.44 -9.40
C SER A 83 -16.23 -7.43 -8.43
N LEU A 84 -16.11 -7.22 -8.11
CA LEU A 84 -16.35 -7.98 -7.42
C LEU A 84 -17.00 -7.60 -6.56
N ARG A 85 -17.16 -7.17 -6.99
CA ARG A 85 -17.69 -7.11 -6.38
C ARG A 85 -18.25 -6.81 -5.84
N THR A 86 -18.62 -6.61 -5.96
CA THR A 86 -19.10 -6.44 -5.55
C THR A 86 -19.40 -6.38 -4.93
N SER A 87 -19.78 -6.12 -5.00
CA SER A 87 -20.10 -6.05 -4.55
C SER A 87 -20.28 -5.85 -3.85
N ARG A 88 -20.70 -5.54 -3.80
CA ARG A 88 -20.99 -5.38 -3.23
C ARG A 88 -21.03 -5.09 -2.45
N ARG A 89 -21.29 -4.82 -2.31
CA ARG A 89 -21.33 -4.67 -1.69
C ARG A 89 -21.26 -4.55 -1.07
N TRP A 90 -21.56 -4.34 -1.02
CA TRP A 90 -21.50 -4.47 -0.66
C TRP A 90 -21.58 -4.38 -0.18
#